data_82115a280bbcacf4c10f9bd072f3f97d
#
_entry.id   82115a280bbcacf4c10f9bd072f3f97d
#
_cell.length_a   1.000
_cell.length_b   1.000
_cell.length_c   1.000
_cell.angle_alpha   90.00
_cell.angle_beta   90.00
_cell.angle_gamma   90.00
#
_symmetry.space_group_name_H-M   'P 1'
#
loop_
_entity.id
_entity.type
_entity.pdbx_description
1 polymer ?
#
loop_
_entity_poly.entity_id
_entity_poly.type
_entity_poly.pdbx_seq_one_letter_code
_entity_poly.pdbx_strand_id
1 'polypeptide(L)'
;MSTKFFAPCAALVMGLLFALPAVAYAQCNSEEVGYVASFNVKPGSEAAFEAALSVLAETVNRVEPGVVLYAPYKGNDGKYFMMERYKNAAAREVHGKSDEVSALFPSLGEHMVGAPDVQPVSAVCP
;
A
#
# COMPACT_ATOMS: atom_id res chain seq x y z
N MET A 1 55.62 51.53 32.68
CA MET A 1 55.74 50.26 31.90
C MET A 1 54.41 49.56 31.96
N SER A 2 53.59 49.68 30.91
CA SER A 2 52.27 49.08 30.84
C SER A 2 52.29 47.83 29.93
N THR A 3 52.17 46.69 30.53
CA THR A 3 52.09 45.40 29.80
C THR A 3 50.63 45.16 29.44
N LYS A 4 50.31 45.18 28.13
CA LYS A 4 49.01 44.86 27.58
C LYS A 4 48.93 43.34 27.39
N PHE A 5 48.08 42.67 28.14
CA PHE A 5 47.71 41.29 27.90
C PHE A 5 46.70 41.20 26.74
N PHE A 6 47.09 40.53 25.66
CA PHE A 6 46.18 40.11 24.60
C PHE A 6 45.58 38.78 24.98
N ALA A 7 44.25 38.73 25.12
CA ALA A 7 43.52 37.49 25.26
C ALA A 7 43.19 36.90 23.85
N PRO A 8 43.40 35.62 23.62
CA PRO A 8 43.00 35.03 22.35
C PRO A 8 41.51 34.77 22.34
N CYS A 9 40.86 35.28 21.30
CA CYS A 9 39.44 35.00 20.99
C CYS A 9 39.33 33.56 20.45
N ALA A 10 38.81 32.65 21.27
CA ALA A 10 38.48 31.30 20.84
C ALA A 10 37.18 31.36 20.03
N ALA A 11 37.28 31.22 18.72
CA ALA A 11 36.10 31.04 17.84
C ALA A 11 35.51 29.66 18.02
N LEU A 12 34.36 29.60 18.64
CA LEU A 12 33.52 28.37 18.73
C LEU A 12 32.90 28.09 17.34
N VAL A 13 33.47 27.17 16.60
CA VAL A 13 32.84 26.67 15.38
C VAL A 13 31.73 25.69 15.80
N MET A 14 30.52 26.20 15.80
CA MET A 14 29.31 25.39 16.04
C MET A 14 29.00 24.62 14.76
N GLY A 15 29.50 23.38 14.68
CA GLY A 15 29.20 22.47 13.57
C GLY A 15 27.72 22.13 13.56
N LEU A 16 27.01 22.62 12.55
CA LEU A 16 25.62 22.25 12.28
C LEU A 16 25.62 20.83 11.70
N LEU A 17 25.34 19.83 12.56
CA LEU A 17 25.06 18.48 12.13
C LEU A 17 23.73 18.47 11.38
N PHE A 18 23.76 18.51 10.06
CA PHE A 18 22.60 18.17 9.23
C PHE A 18 22.33 16.67 9.40
N ALA A 19 21.35 16.33 10.23
CA ALA A 19 20.76 15.01 10.24
C ALA A 19 19.99 14.86 8.92
N LEU A 20 20.56 14.12 7.97
CA LEU A 20 19.85 13.70 6.78
C LEU A 20 18.67 12.84 7.23
N PRO A 21 17.43 13.08 6.71
CA PRO A 21 16.33 12.20 7.00
C PRO A 21 16.69 10.79 6.52
N ALA A 22 16.74 9.84 7.44
CA ALA A 22 16.83 8.44 7.07
C ALA A 22 15.59 8.14 6.22
N VAL A 23 15.77 7.90 4.92
CA VAL A 23 14.71 7.33 4.08
C VAL A 23 14.41 5.98 4.71
N ALA A 24 13.30 5.91 5.43
CA ALA A 24 12.77 4.63 5.90
C ALA A 24 12.38 3.84 4.65
N TYR A 25 13.27 3.01 4.15
CA TYR A 25 12.86 1.94 3.27
C TYR A 25 11.81 1.16 4.02
N ALA A 26 10.63 0.99 3.42
CA ALA A 26 9.59 0.17 3.99
C ALA A 26 10.24 -1.14 4.43
N GLN A 27 10.29 -1.37 5.75
CA GLN A 27 10.97 -2.54 6.28
C GLN A 27 10.30 -3.76 5.66
N CYS A 28 11.06 -4.56 4.97
CA CYS A 28 10.57 -5.79 4.40
C CYS A 28 10.19 -6.70 5.58
N ASN A 29 8.89 -6.98 5.70
CA ASN A 29 8.38 -7.87 6.72
C ASN A 29 8.14 -9.25 6.10
N SER A 30 8.88 -10.25 6.54
CA SER A 30 8.78 -11.62 6.04
C SER A 30 7.46 -12.31 6.39
N GLU A 31 6.68 -11.77 7.32
CA GLU A 31 5.36 -12.28 7.68
C GLU A 31 4.25 -11.75 6.76
N GLU A 32 4.50 -10.65 6.06
CA GLU A 32 3.52 -10.09 5.14
C GLU A 32 3.24 -11.05 3.98
N VAL A 33 1.96 -11.17 3.64
CA VAL A 33 1.51 -11.88 2.45
C VAL A 33 0.87 -10.90 1.48
N GLY A 34 1.16 -11.09 0.20
CA GLY A 34 0.65 -10.24 -0.87
C GLY A 34 -0.13 -11.04 -1.91
N TYR A 35 -1.03 -10.34 -2.58
CA TYR A 35 -1.78 -10.86 -3.72
C TYR A 35 -1.94 -9.79 -4.79
N VAL A 36 -2.02 -10.22 -6.02
CA VAL A 36 -2.47 -9.38 -7.15
C VAL A 36 -3.66 -10.08 -7.77
N ALA A 37 -4.83 -9.45 -7.65
CA ALA A 37 -6.01 -9.88 -8.39
C ALA A 37 -6.09 -9.09 -9.70
N SER A 38 -6.31 -9.78 -10.83
CA SER A 38 -6.54 -9.15 -12.12
C SER A 38 -7.96 -9.41 -12.60
N PHE A 39 -8.55 -8.37 -13.20
CA PHE A 39 -9.93 -8.37 -13.66
C PHE A 39 -9.97 -7.97 -15.14
N ASN A 40 -10.77 -8.69 -15.93
CA ASN A 40 -11.13 -8.29 -17.26
C ASN A 40 -12.54 -7.71 -17.25
N VAL A 41 -12.69 -6.45 -17.64
CA VAL A 41 -13.97 -5.74 -17.59
C VAL A 41 -14.63 -5.77 -18.96
N LYS A 42 -15.96 -5.95 -18.96
CA LYS A 42 -16.75 -5.90 -20.19
C LYS A 42 -16.65 -4.53 -20.85
N PRO A 43 -16.46 -4.45 -22.17
CA PRO A 43 -16.45 -3.17 -22.87
C PRO A 43 -17.71 -2.35 -22.57
N GLY A 44 -17.51 -1.09 -22.18
CA GLY A 44 -18.60 -0.17 -21.81
C GLY A 44 -19.05 -0.25 -20.36
N SER A 45 -18.51 -1.20 -19.56
CA SER A 45 -18.79 -1.32 -18.12
C SER A 45 -17.73 -0.69 -17.21
N GLU A 46 -16.71 -0.06 -17.78
CA GLU A 46 -15.53 0.39 -17.05
C GLU A 46 -15.88 1.36 -15.90
N ALA A 47 -16.73 2.35 -16.18
CA ALA A 47 -17.11 3.33 -15.15
C ALA A 47 -17.90 2.70 -13.98
N ALA A 48 -18.81 1.77 -14.28
CA ALA A 48 -19.57 1.06 -13.26
C ALA A 48 -18.69 0.11 -12.44
N PHE A 49 -17.76 -0.58 -13.11
CA PHE A 49 -16.78 -1.42 -12.44
C PHE A 49 -15.85 -0.61 -11.53
N GLU A 50 -15.34 0.54 -12.01
CA GLU A 50 -14.48 1.43 -11.21
C GLU A 50 -15.20 1.91 -9.95
N ALA A 51 -16.48 2.27 -10.06
CA ALA A 51 -17.29 2.66 -8.90
C ALA A 51 -17.43 1.51 -7.89
N ALA A 52 -17.77 0.30 -8.35
CA ALA A 52 -17.88 -0.88 -7.49
C ALA A 52 -16.53 -1.27 -6.85
N LEU A 53 -15.44 -1.18 -7.62
CA LEU A 53 -14.08 -1.49 -7.15
C LEU A 53 -13.61 -0.50 -6.08
N SER A 54 -13.96 0.79 -6.21
CA SER A 54 -13.68 1.81 -5.21
C SER A 54 -14.40 1.54 -3.91
N VAL A 55 -15.71 1.20 -3.96
CA VAL A 55 -16.48 0.83 -2.77
C VAL A 55 -15.88 -0.39 -2.07
N LEU A 56 -15.46 -1.40 -2.84
CA LEU A 56 -14.77 -2.56 -2.27
C LEU A 56 -13.48 -2.16 -1.56
N ALA A 57 -12.62 -1.38 -2.21
CA ALA A 57 -11.34 -0.95 -1.63
C ALA A 57 -11.53 -0.10 -0.36
N GLU A 58 -12.46 0.83 -0.37
CA GLU A 58 -12.79 1.66 0.80
C GLU A 58 -13.32 0.80 1.96
N THR A 59 -14.19 -0.16 1.66
CA THR A 59 -14.74 -1.06 2.68
C THR A 59 -13.64 -1.89 3.32
N VAL A 60 -12.81 -2.57 2.53
CA VAL A 60 -11.70 -3.39 3.05
C VAL A 60 -10.75 -2.56 3.92
N ASN A 61 -10.31 -1.40 3.44
CA ASN A 61 -9.40 -0.53 4.21
C ASN A 61 -10.02 0.01 5.50
N ARG A 62 -11.35 0.11 5.57
CA ARG A 62 -12.08 0.57 6.76
C ARG A 62 -12.29 -0.53 7.80
N VAL A 63 -12.65 -1.75 7.35
CA VAL A 63 -13.12 -2.79 8.27
C VAL A 63 -12.08 -3.85 8.63
N GLU A 64 -10.96 -3.91 7.90
CA GLU A 64 -9.95 -4.95 8.08
C GLU A 64 -8.61 -4.38 8.60
N PRO A 65 -8.38 -4.36 9.92
CA PRO A 65 -7.18 -3.74 10.52
C PRO A 65 -5.87 -4.50 10.21
N GLY A 66 -5.98 -5.69 9.65
CA GLY A 66 -4.83 -6.49 9.20
C GLY A 66 -4.35 -6.17 7.79
N VAL A 67 -5.07 -5.34 7.05
CA VAL A 67 -4.68 -4.88 5.71
C VAL A 67 -3.57 -3.84 5.81
N VAL A 68 -2.52 -4.02 5.02
CA VAL A 68 -1.41 -3.07 4.87
C VAL A 68 -1.60 -2.22 3.61
N LEU A 69 -2.11 -2.84 2.55
CA LEU A 69 -2.44 -2.21 1.28
C LEU A 69 -3.61 -2.96 0.64
N TYR A 70 -4.62 -2.24 0.22
CA TYR A 70 -5.67 -2.74 -0.65
C TYR A 70 -6.02 -1.64 -1.64
N ALA A 71 -5.41 -1.67 -2.82
CA ALA A 71 -5.42 -0.56 -3.75
C ALA A 71 -5.75 -1.02 -5.18
N PRO A 72 -6.78 -0.41 -5.81
CA PRO A 72 -7.12 -0.68 -7.20
C PRO A 72 -6.23 0.10 -8.16
N TYR A 73 -5.91 -0.53 -9.29
CA TYR A 73 -5.17 0.07 -10.39
C TYR A 73 -5.85 -0.24 -11.73
N LYS A 74 -5.83 0.74 -12.61
CA LYS A 74 -6.29 0.58 -13.98
C LYS A 74 -5.11 0.25 -14.89
N GLY A 75 -5.23 -0.83 -15.63
CA GLY A 75 -4.32 -1.18 -16.72
C GLY A 75 -4.85 -0.71 -18.08
N ASN A 76 -4.34 -1.31 -19.13
CA ASN A 76 -4.79 -1.07 -20.51
C ASN A 76 -5.90 -2.05 -20.90
N ASP A 77 -6.65 -1.73 -21.94
CA ASP A 77 -7.58 -2.64 -22.62
C ASP A 77 -8.62 -3.31 -21.69
N GLY A 78 -9.22 -2.53 -20.79
CA GLY A 78 -10.24 -3.03 -19.85
C GLY A 78 -9.68 -3.96 -18.76
N LYS A 79 -8.37 -3.96 -18.54
CA LYS A 79 -7.75 -4.67 -17.42
C LYS A 79 -7.66 -3.79 -16.20
N TYR A 80 -7.94 -4.39 -15.05
CA TYR A 80 -7.80 -3.76 -13.74
C TYR A 80 -7.08 -4.72 -12.82
N PHE A 81 -6.48 -4.16 -11.77
CA PHE A 81 -5.72 -4.91 -10.79
C PHE A 81 -6.08 -4.43 -9.39
N MET A 82 -6.16 -5.36 -8.44
CA MET A 82 -6.13 -5.05 -7.02
C MET A 82 -4.79 -5.52 -6.47
N MET A 83 -4.03 -4.60 -5.91
CA MET A 83 -2.82 -4.94 -5.15
C MET A 83 -3.19 -5.06 -3.68
N GLU A 84 -2.87 -6.20 -3.10
CA GLU A 84 -3.24 -6.54 -1.75
C GLU A 84 -2.00 -6.89 -0.93
N ARG A 85 -1.90 -6.34 0.27
CA ARG A 85 -0.91 -6.75 1.27
C ARG A 85 -1.57 -6.84 2.64
N TYR A 86 -1.25 -7.89 3.34
CA TYR A 86 -1.76 -8.19 4.68
C TYR A 86 -0.60 -8.38 5.64
N LYS A 87 -0.75 -7.99 6.90
CA LYS A 87 0.28 -8.11 7.94
C LYS A 87 0.81 -9.53 8.09
N ASN A 88 -0.03 -10.54 7.83
CA ASN A 88 0.30 -11.96 7.89
C ASN A 88 -0.82 -12.81 7.26
N ALA A 89 -0.61 -14.11 7.21
CA ALA A 89 -1.58 -15.06 6.66
C ALA A 89 -2.94 -15.05 7.41
N ALA A 90 -2.93 -14.84 8.74
CA ALA A 90 -4.17 -14.77 9.52
C ALA A 90 -5.02 -13.56 9.11
N ALA A 91 -4.41 -12.40 8.86
CA ALA A 91 -5.11 -11.23 8.35
C ALA A 91 -5.73 -11.48 6.96
N ARG A 92 -5.03 -12.19 6.09
CA ARG A 92 -5.58 -12.61 4.79
C ARG A 92 -6.76 -13.57 4.94
N GLU A 93 -6.71 -14.46 5.94
CA GLU A 93 -7.82 -15.38 6.23
C GLU A 93 -9.07 -14.62 6.70
N VAL A 94 -8.91 -13.57 7.52
CA VAL A 94 -10.01 -12.67 7.93
C VAL A 94 -10.66 -12.05 6.68
N HIS A 95 -9.86 -11.52 5.74
CA HIS A 95 -10.37 -10.98 4.47
C HIS A 95 -11.22 -12.01 3.71
N GLY A 96 -10.73 -13.24 3.58
CA GLY A 96 -11.43 -14.29 2.86
C GLY A 96 -12.75 -14.74 3.51
N LYS A 97 -12.98 -14.39 4.77
CA LYS A 97 -14.19 -14.74 5.55
C LYS A 97 -15.08 -13.54 5.90
N SER A 98 -14.74 -12.35 5.42
CA SER A 98 -15.49 -11.13 5.70
C SER A 98 -16.83 -11.11 4.96
N ASP A 99 -17.92 -11.21 5.70
CA ASP A 99 -19.27 -11.14 5.12
C ASP A 99 -19.54 -9.77 4.49
N GLU A 100 -19.06 -8.69 5.11
CA GLU A 100 -19.23 -7.31 4.62
C GLU A 100 -18.51 -7.11 3.27
N VAL A 101 -17.33 -7.68 3.12
CA VAL A 101 -16.55 -7.62 1.87
C VAL A 101 -17.14 -8.53 0.80
N SER A 102 -17.49 -9.76 1.15
CA SER A 102 -18.05 -10.74 0.20
C SER A 102 -19.39 -10.32 -0.38
N ALA A 103 -20.18 -9.55 0.37
CA ALA A 103 -21.45 -8.99 -0.10
C ALA A 103 -21.29 -8.00 -1.28
N LEU A 104 -20.08 -7.48 -1.51
CA LEU A 104 -19.78 -6.56 -2.62
C LEU A 104 -19.37 -7.27 -3.91
N PHE A 105 -18.98 -8.54 -3.87
CA PHE A 105 -18.48 -9.27 -5.04
C PHE A 105 -19.51 -9.41 -6.17
N PRO A 106 -20.81 -9.63 -5.93
CA PRO A 106 -21.79 -9.69 -7.01
C PRO A 106 -21.80 -8.44 -7.88
N SER A 107 -21.75 -7.25 -7.28
CA SER A 107 -21.74 -5.98 -8.04
C SER A 107 -20.51 -5.79 -8.93
N LEU A 108 -19.37 -6.38 -8.55
CA LEU A 108 -18.19 -6.43 -9.40
C LEU A 108 -18.37 -7.44 -10.54
N GLY A 109 -18.88 -8.62 -10.21
CA GLY A 109 -19.07 -9.73 -11.14
C GLY A 109 -19.97 -9.40 -12.33
N GLU A 110 -20.98 -8.54 -12.13
CA GLU A 110 -21.87 -8.06 -13.19
C GLU A 110 -21.13 -7.38 -14.34
N HIS A 111 -20.00 -6.75 -14.06
CA HIS A 111 -19.20 -5.97 -15.01
C HIS A 111 -17.99 -6.72 -15.56
N MET A 112 -17.72 -7.94 -15.08
CA MET A 112 -16.52 -8.69 -15.42
C MET A 112 -16.76 -9.71 -16.54
N VAL A 113 -15.68 -10.02 -17.26
CA VAL A 113 -15.59 -11.18 -18.16
C VAL A 113 -14.89 -12.30 -17.40
N GLY A 114 -15.68 -13.23 -16.86
CA GLY A 114 -15.17 -14.35 -16.07
C GLY A 114 -14.78 -13.97 -14.64
N ALA A 115 -14.20 -14.94 -13.94
CA ALA A 115 -13.69 -14.76 -12.59
C ALA A 115 -12.37 -13.97 -12.58
N PRO A 116 -12.04 -13.26 -11.47
CA PRO A 116 -10.72 -12.67 -11.33
C PRO A 116 -9.64 -13.75 -11.25
N ASP A 117 -8.46 -13.42 -11.78
CA ASP A 117 -7.25 -14.22 -11.55
C ASP A 117 -6.50 -13.63 -10.35
N VAL A 118 -6.33 -14.44 -9.29
CA VAL A 118 -5.73 -14.01 -8.03
C VAL A 118 -4.41 -14.74 -7.84
N GLN A 119 -3.31 -14.02 -7.91
CA GLN A 119 -1.95 -14.55 -7.80
C GLN A 119 -1.32 -14.16 -6.46
N PRO A 120 -0.79 -15.13 -5.68
CA PRO A 120 0.02 -14.82 -4.51
C PRO A 120 1.35 -14.22 -4.95
N VAL A 121 1.80 -13.20 -4.21
CA VAL A 121 3.11 -12.56 -4.41
C VAL A 121 3.82 -12.40 -3.08
N SER A 122 5.14 -12.44 -3.10
CA SER A 122 5.96 -12.26 -1.91
C SER A 122 6.84 -11.02 -2.04
N ALA A 123 7.10 -10.36 -0.93
CA ALA A 123 8.07 -9.28 -0.90
C ALA A 123 9.47 -9.84 -1.21
N VAL A 124 10.20 -9.14 -2.07
CA VAL A 124 11.62 -9.40 -2.28
C VAL A 124 12.38 -8.51 -1.31
N CYS A 125 12.89 -9.13 -0.26
CA CYS A 125 13.69 -8.43 0.75
C CYS A 125 15.16 -8.42 0.33
N PRO A 126 15.87 -7.27 0.42
CA PRO A 126 17.31 -7.18 0.17
C PRO A 126 18.13 -7.91 1.25
#